data_cd80a8ef88fca6d7d0a2d47b1bcd84a0
#
_entry.id   cd80a8ef88fca6d7d0a2d47b1bcd84a0
#
_cell.length_a   1.000
_cell.length_b   1.000
_cell.length_c   1.000
_cell.angle_alpha   90.00
_cell.angle_beta   90.00
_cell.angle_gamma   90.00
#
_symmetry.space_group_name_H-M   'P 1'
#
loop_
_entity.id
_entity.type
_entity.pdbx_description
1 polymer ?
#
loop_
_entity_poly.entity_id
_entity_poly.type
_entity_poly.pdbx_seq_one_letter_code
_entity_poly.pdbx_strand_id
1 'polypeptide(L)'
;NTIYNMYKRGLCALCLLTTVGMSVSAQQIRTSYFMQSSTARTTMNPAYRPERGYVSIPVLGAVGASYGTNGIAVDNFIYPKNGETVTFMDNSVNTESFLNGLKDENQVNMDFGTQVLSGGWYAGKGFWTVDVSIKGLANIRAPKTLFEFMKKGNGSQSTYDIRNIRAYAEAYLETGVGYSRPITDKLTVGGKVKLLWGVGSMDATIDQMHAEMGETSWKVTSTGTLQTNMKGLVPEMEVDEQGRDYYNSFDFQE
;
A
#
# COMPACT_ATOMS: atom_id res chain seq x y z
N ASN A 1 -8.34 -33.18 -36.69
CA ASN A 1 -7.97 -31.78 -36.77
C ASN A 1 -8.74 -30.86 -35.78
N THR A 2 -9.98 -31.20 -35.40
CA THR A 2 -10.81 -30.36 -34.53
C THR A 2 -10.31 -30.35 -33.07
N ILE A 3 -9.90 -31.51 -32.53
CA ILE A 3 -9.40 -31.67 -31.18
C ILE A 3 -8.07 -30.93 -30.98
N TYR A 4 -7.16 -30.99 -31.96
CA TYR A 4 -5.89 -30.27 -31.93
C TYR A 4 -6.07 -28.75 -31.91
N ASN A 5 -7.07 -28.23 -32.65
CA ASN A 5 -7.40 -26.80 -32.63
C ASN A 5 -8.06 -26.36 -31.31
N MET A 6 -8.82 -27.21 -30.65
CA MET A 6 -9.37 -26.97 -29.33
C MET A 6 -8.27 -26.85 -28.27
N TYR A 7 -7.28 -27.75 -28.26
CA TYR A 7 -6.13 -27.65 -27.32
C TYR A 7 -5.28 -26.40 -27.57
N LYS A 8 -5.04 -26.02 -28.82
CA LYS A 8 -4.34 -24.74 -29.12
C LYS A 8 -5.10 -23.51 -28.62
N ARG A 9 -6.42 -23.49 -28.83
CA ARG A 9 -7.25 -22.36 -28.33
C ARG A 9 -7.31 -22.33 -26.80
N GLY A 10 -7.40 -23.47 -26.15
CA GLY A 10 -7.34 -23.57 -24.68
C GLY A 10 -5.98 -23.15 -24.13
N LEU A 11 -4.88 -23.56 -24.77
CA LEU A 11 -3.53 -23.16 -24.37
C LEU A 11 -3.28 -21.65 -24.57
N CYS A 12 -3.75 -21.08 -25.68
CA CYS A 12 -3.67 -19.64 -25.93
C CYS A 12 -4.52 -18.83 -24.95
N ALA A 13 -5.73 -19.31 -24.60
CA ALA A 13 -6.57 -18.67 -23.60
C ALA A 13 -5.95 -18.75 -22.20
N LEU A 14 -5.32 -19.86 -21.85
CA LEU A 14 -4.60 -20.02 -20.59
C LEU A 14 -3.36 -19.10 -20.52
N CYS A 15 -2.62 -18.98 -21.61
CA CYS A 15 -1.49 -18.04 -21.71
C CYS A 15 -1.93 -16.57 -21.64
N LEU A 16 -3.07 -16.22 -22.26
CA LEU A 16 -3.64 -14.86 -22.17
C LEU A 16 -4.15 -14.52 -20.76
N LEU A 17 -4.77 -15.47 -20.05
CA LEU A 17 -5.19 -15.30 -18.66
C LEU A 17 -4.01 -15.12 -17.70
N THR A 18 -2.87 -15.77 -17.97
CA THR A 18 -1.66 -15.61 -17.15
C THR A 18 -0.95 -14.29 -17.38
N THR A 19 -1.06 -13.68 -18.56
CA THR A 19 -0.41 -12.37 -18.85
C THR A 19 -1.16 -11.17 -18.27
N VAL A 20 -2.48 -11.27 -18.07
CA VAL A 20 -3.27 -10.17 -17.48
C VAL A 20 -3.05 -10.05 -15.96
N GLY A 21 -2.65 -11.14 -15.28
CA GLY A 21 -2.40 -11.14 -13.83
C GLY A 21 -1.03 -10.60 -13.39
N MET A 22 -0.12 -10.26 -14.30
CA MET A 22 1.28 -9.95 -13.95
C MET A 22 1.58 -8.46 -13.64
N SER A 23 0.57 -7.60 -13.65
CA SER A 23 0.80 -6.14 -13.59
C SER A 23 0.88 -5.54 -12.18
N VAL A 24 0.64 -6.29 -11.11
CA VAL A 24 0.40 -5.70 -9.77
C VAL A 24 1.52 -5.92 -8.74
N SER A 25 2.58 -6.62 -9.08
CA SER A 25 3.58 -7.03 -8.07
C SER A 25 4.98 -6.43 -8.23
N ALA A 26 5.13 -5.29 -8.89
CA ALA A 26 6.45 -4.78 -9.33
C ALA A 26 7.26 -4.02 -8.27
N GLN A 27 6.81 -3.85 -7.03
CA GLN A 27 7.51 -3.00 -6.05
C GLN A 27 8.10 -3.72 -4.84
N GLN A 28 8.18 -5.03 -4.84
CA GLN A 28 8.91 -5.72 -3.77
C GLN A 28 10.42 -5.67 -4.04
N ILE A 29 11.17 -5.44 -2.98
CA ILE A 29 12.63 -5.33 -2.83
C ILE A 29 13.39 -6.01 -3.98
N ARG A 30 13.53 -5.32 -5.11
CA ARG A 30 14.22 -5.85 -6.30
C ARG A 30 15.69 -6.19 -6.01
N THR A 31 16.30 -5.49 -5.06
CA THR A 31 17.69 -5.69 -4.66
C THR A 31 17.91 -7.07 -4.05
N SER A 32 16.97 -7.59 -3.27
CA SER A 32 17.07 -8.91 -2.65
C SER A 32 17.00 -10.06 -3.66
N TYR A 33 16.44 -9.83 -4.86
CA TYR A 33 16.45 -10.81 -5.94
C TYR A 33 17.87 -11.15 -6.41
N PHE A 34 18.77 -10.18 -6.39
CA PHE A 34 20.16 -10.37 -6.82
C PHE A 34 21.06 -10.90 -5.70
N MET A 35 20.58 -10.98 -4.46
CA MET A 35 21.35 -11.55 -3.36
C MET A 35 21.24 -13.09 -3.40
N GLN A 36 22.36 -13.77 -3.60
CA GLN A 36 22.41 -15.23 -3.80
C GLN A 36 21.81 -16.05 -2.64
N SER A 37 21.92 -15.56 -1.41
CA SER A 37 21.40 -16.22 -0.21
C SER A 37 19.98 -15.80 0.21
N SER A 38 19.34 -14.92 -0.56
CA SER A 38 18.02 -14.39 -0.19
C SER A 38 16.89 -15.37 -0.48
N THR A 39 16.13 -15.74 0.54
CA THR A 39 14.89 -16.52 0.42
C THR A 39 13.78 -15.74 -0.32
N ALA A 40 13.87 -14.42 -0.38
CA ALA A 40 12.95 -13.56 -1.12
C ALA A 40 12.92 -13.86 -2.64
N ARG A 41 13.95 -14.47 -3.18
CA ARG A 41 13.99 -14.89 -4.60
C ARG A 41 12.87 -15.86 -4.96
N THR A 42 12.55 -16.80 -4.07
CA THR A 42 11.46 -17.78 -4.28
C THR A 42 10.08 -17.13 -4.22
N THR A 43 9.96 -16.00 -3.53
CA THR A 43 8.73 -15.21 -3.44
C THR A 43 8.49 -14.41 -4.72
N MET A 44 9.55 -13.87 -5.33
CA MET A 44 9.49 -13.08 -6.56
C MET A 44 9.45 -13.94 -7.82
N ASN A 45 10.13 -15.08 -7.81
CA ASN A 45 10.19 -15.99 -8.94
C ASN A 45 9.91 -17.43 -8.47
N PRO A 46 8.68 -17.92 -8.65
CA PRO A 46 8.32 -19.29 -8.27
C PRO A 46 9.12 -20.38 -8.98
N ALA A 47 9.73 -20.09 -10.12
CA ALA A 47 10.59 -21.03 -10.84
C ALA A 47 12.01 -21.08 -10.29
N TYR A 48 12.39 -20.15 -9.39
CA TYR A 48 13.70 -20.16 -8.79
C TYR A 48 13.87 -21.34 -7.83
N ARG A 49 15.02 -22.01 -7.93
CA ARG A 49 15.36 -23.19 -7.14
C ARG A 49 16.70 -22.92 -6.45
N PRO A 50 16.73 -22.75 -5.12
CA PRO A 50 17.98 -22.68 -4.37
C PRO A 50 18.72 -24.04 -4.47
N GLU A 51 20.03 -24.04 -4.28
CA GLU A 51 20.84 -25.29 -4.30
C GLU A 51 20.44 -26.26 -3.19
N ARG A 52 19.94 -25.77 -2.07
CA ARG A 52 19.55 -26.56 -0.89
C ARG A 52 18.17 -26.14 -0.40
N GLY A 53 17.53 -27.05 0.32
CA GLY A 53 16.35 -26.70 1.14
C GLY A 53 16.71 -25.65 2.20
N TYR A 54 15.73 -24.87 2.59
CA TYR A 54 15.93 -23.81 3.57
C TYR A 54 14.72 -23.67 4.50
N VAL A 55 14.96 -23.09 5.66
CA VAL A 55 13.94 -22.55 6.57
C VAL A 55 14.37 -21.15 6.94
N SER A 56 13.47 -20.20 6.83
CA SER A 56 13.65 -18.80 7.26
C SER A 56 12.65 -18.51 8.35
N ILE A 57 13.16 -18.06 9.49
CA ILE A 57 12.37 -17.78 10.70
C ILE A 57 12.20 -16.25 10.83
N PRO A 58 11.09 -15.78 11.46
CA PRO A 58 10.83 -14.36 11.72
C PRO A 58 12.06 -13.70 12.38
N VAL A 59 12.20 -12.43 12.36
CA VAL A 59 13.37 -11.67 12.84
C VAL A 59 14.54 -11.62 11.84
N LEU A 60 14.70 -12.66 11.01
CA LEU A 60 15.75 -12.74 9.97
C LEU A 60 15.14 -12.77 8.56
N GLY A 61 13.80 -12.70 8.45
CA GLY A 61 13.08 -12.68 7.18
C GLY A 61 13.21 -11.37 6.42
N ALA A 62 12.80 -11.39 5.17
CA ALA A 62 12.81 -10.20 4.33
C ALA A 62 11.74 -9.19 4.80
N VAL A 63 12.19 -8.03 5.24
CA VAL A 63 11.34 -6.87 5.51
C VAL A 63 11.43 -5.94 4.32
N GLY A 64 10.29 -5.48 3.83
CA GLY A 64 10.19 -4.55 2.73
C GLY A 64 9.27 -3.40 3.05
N ALA A 65 9.68 -2.22 2.65
CA ALA A 65 8.83 -1.04 2.63
C ALA A 65 9.03 -0.33 1.30
N SER A 66 7.95 0.18 0.74
CA SER A 66 8.00 1.01 -0.45
C SER A 66 7.17 2.27 -0.26
N TYR A 67 7.58 3.32 -0.91
CA TYR A 67 6.92 4.60 -0.96
C TYR A 67 6.82 5.03 -2.42
N GLY A 68 5.64 5.40 -2.83
CA GLY A 68 5.36 5.91 -4.17
C GLY A 68 4.50 7.16 -4.10
N THR A 69 4.80 8.14 -4.94
CA THR A 69 4.01 9.36 -5.02
C THR A 69 3.93 9.86 -6.46
N ASN A 70 2.89 10.61 -6.76
CA ASN A 70 2.72 11.25 -8.06
C ASN A 70 3.11 12.73 -8.09
N GLY A 71 3.34 13.36 -6.93
CA GLY A 71 3.64 14.79 -6.84
C GLY A 71 4.19 15.23 -5.47
N ILE A 72 3.95 14.43 -4.44
CA ILE A 72 4.44 14.69 -3.09
C ILE A 72 5.82 14.05 -2.94
N ALA A 73 6.85 14.68 -3.47
CA ALA A 73 8.22 14.25 -3.21
C ALA A 73 8.65 14.71 -1.81
N VAL A 74 9.53 13.95 -1.16
CA VAL A 74 9.98 14.27 0.21
C VAL A 74 10.65 15.63 0.28
N ASP A 75 11.38 16.01 -0.77
CA ASP A 75 12.04 17.30 -0.93
C ASP A 75 11.06 18.50 -1.09
N ASN A 76 9.82 18.24 -1.46
CA ASN A 76 8.76 19.25 -1.48
C ASN A 76 8.10 19.47 -0.11
N PHE A 77 8.32 18.58 0.86
CA PHE A 77 7.69 18.67 2.18
C PHE A 77 8.66 19.01 3.30
N ILE A 78 9.93 18.72 3.09
CA ILE A 78 10.98 18.86 4.09
C ILE A 78 12.10 19.70 3.49
N TYR A 79 12.42 20.80 4.17
CA TYR A 79 13.38 21.79 3.72
C TYR A 79 14.51 21.98 4.75
N PRO A 80 15.77 22.01 4.32
CA PRO A 80 16.88 22.34 5.23
C PRO A 80 16.88 23.85 5.54
N LYS A 81 17.02 24.20 6.83
CA LYS A 81 17.10 25.59 7.31
C LYS A 81 18.08 25.66 8.48
N ASN A 82 19.20 26.37 8.28
CA ASN A 82 20.19 26.63 9.33
C ASN A 82 20.69 25.38 10.09
N GLY A 83 20.82 24.23 9.40
CA GLY A 83 21.22 22.96 10.01
C GLY A 83 20.07 22.15 10.65
N GLU A 84 18.86 22.68 10.64
CA GLU A 84 17.63 22.02 11.07
C GLU A 84 16.76 21.65 9.85
N THR A 85 15.75 20.85 10.11
CA THR A 85 14.78 20.45 9.10
C THR A 85 13.42 21.05 9.40
N VAL A 86 12.87 21.82 8.46
CA VAL A 86 11.54 22.42 8.58
C VAL A 86 10.57 21.83 7.57
N THR A 87 9.28 21.87 7.87
CA THR A 87 8.25 21.41 6.95
C THR A 87 7.81 22.52 5.98
N PHE A 88 7.06 22.15 4.95
CA PHE A 88 6.46 23.11 4.00
C PHE A 88 5.61 24.19 4.68
N MET A 89 5.13 23.95 5.89
CA MET A 89 4.32 24.91 6.65
C MET A 89 5.14 26.09 7.25
N ASP A 90 6.46 25.95 7.33
CA ASP A 90 7.31 27.02 7.83
C ASP A 90 7.22 28.27 6.94
N ASN A 91 7.17 29.45 7.57
CA ASN A 91 7.04 30.73 6.87
C ASN A 91 8.22 31.07 5.93
N SER A 92 9.38 30.45 6.14
CA SER A 92 10.54 30.64 5.24
C SER A 92 10.42 29.89 3.92
N VAL A 93 9.52 28.90 3.82
CA VAL A 93 9.27 28.17 2.58
C VAL A 93 8.36 28.98 1.68
N ASN A 94 8.81 29.27 0.47
CA ASN A 94 8.02 30.02 -0.50
C ASN A 94 6.76 29.27 -0.90
N THR A 95 5.61 29.91 -0.73
CA THR A 95 4.28 29.32 -0.97
C THR A 95 4.07 28.92 -2.42
N GLU A 96 4.44 29.78 -3.37
CA GLU A 96 4.25 29.50 -4.80
C GLU A 96 5.15 28.37 -5.26
N SER A 97 6.39 28.35 -4.83
CA SER A 97 7.34 27.27 -5.16
C SER A 97 6.84 25.93 -4.65
N PHE A 98 6.34 25.87 -3.43
CA PHE A 98 5.75 24.66 -2.87
C PHE A 98 4.53 24.19 -3.67
N LEU A 99 3.57 25.10 -3.90
CA LEU A 99 2.33 24.76 -4.59
C LEU A 99 2.54 24.39 -6.06
N ASN A 100 3.53 24.95 -6.73
CA ASN A 100 3.88 24.59 -8.11
C ASN A 100 4.50 23.19 -8.23
N GLY A 101 5.07 22.66 -7.16
CA GLY A 101 5.55 21.28 -7.07
C GLY A 101 4.43 20.25 -6.92
N LEU A 102 3.20 20.66 -6.58
CA LEU A 102 2.05 19.78 -6.39
C LEU A 102 1.21 19.67 -7.66
N LYS A 103 0.57 18.50 -7.81
CA LYS A 103 -0.48 18.27 -8.81
C LYS A 103 -1.84 18.67 -8.25
N ASP A 104 -2.85 18.77 -9.13
CA ASP A 104 -4.22 19.05 -8.70
C ASP A 104 -4.74 17.98 -7.75
N GLU A 105 -4.41 16.71 -8.02
CA GLU A 105 -4.62 15.57 -7.14
C GLU A 105 -3.27 14.91 -6.80
N ASN A 106 -2.95 14.87 -5.53
CA ASN A 106 -1.71 14.31 -5.01
C ASN A 106 -1.99 12.98 -4.33
N GLN A 107 -1.15 12.00 -4.60
CA GLN A 107 -1.29 10.65 -4.09
C GLN A 107 0.02 10.17 -3.48
N VAL A 108 -0.11 9.53 -2.32
CA VAL A 108 0.96 8.80 -1.64
C VAL A 108 0.53 7.35 -1.48
N ASN A 109 1.39 6.44 -1.88
CA ASN A 109 1.24 5.01 -1.68
C ASN A 109 2.37 4.53 -0.79
N MET A 110 2.03 3.72 0.19
CA MET A 110 2.98 3.07 1.08
C MET A 110 2.65 1.58 1.11
N ASP A 111 3.67 0.76 0.92
CA ASP A 111 3.54 -0.68 1.06
C ASP A 111 4.54 -1.15 2.11
N PHE A 112 4.10 -2.05 2.94
CA PHE A 112 4.92 -2.72 3.94
C PHE A 112 4.72 -4.23 3.81
N GLY A 113 5.80 -4.97 3.98
CA GLY A 113 5.73 -6.43 3.99
C GLY A 113 6.86 -7.04 4.78
N THR A 114 6.53 -8.05 5.57
CA THR A 114 7.53 -8.87 6.24
C THR A 114 7.19 -10.34 6.08
N GLN A 115 8.21 -11.14 5.78
CA GLN A 115 8.08 -12.58 5.75
C GLN A 115 8.23 -13.13 7.17
N VAL A 116 7.15 -13.74 7.68
CA VAL A 116 7.11 -14.29 9.03
C VAL A 116 7.76 -15.67 9.07
N LEU A 117 7.48 -16.50 8.07
CA LEU A 117 8.00 -17.84 7.95
C LEU A 117 8.15 -18.18 6.48
N SER A 118 9.21 -18.87 6.12
CA SER A 118 9.36 -19.47 4.80
C SER A 118 10.17 -20.74 4.87
N GLY A 119 9.80 -21.70 4.07
CA GLY A 119 10.52 -22.96 3.93
C GLY A 119 10.49 -23.46 2.50
N GLY A 120 11.52 -24.17 2.11
CA GLY A 120 11.57 -24.83 0.82
C GLY A 120 12.39 -26.13 0.89
N TRP A 121 11.93 -27.15 0.19
CA TRP A 121 12.57 -28.48 0.16
C TRP A 121 12.40 -29.14 -1.18
N TYR A 122 13.32 -30.03 -1.47
CA TYR A 122 13.28 -30.88 -2.65
C TYR A 122 12.43 -32.12 -2.38
N ALA A 123 11.55 -32.46 -3.31
CA ALA A 123 10.83 -33.72 -3.36
C ALA A 123 10.93 -34.27 -4.79
N GLY A 124 11.72 -35.34 -4.96
CA GLY A 124 12.09 -35.85 -6.26
C GLY A 124 12.79 -34.81 -7.14
N LYS A 125 12.29 -34.59 -8.35
CA LYS A 125 12.81 -33.55 -9.25
C LYS A 125 12.21 -32.17 -9.02
N GLY A 126 11.25 -32.04 -8.10
CA GLY A 126 10.55 -30.79 -7.80
C GLY A 126 11.10 -30.11 -6.57
N PHE A 127 10.85 -28.80 -6.47
CA PHE A 127 11.12 -27.98 -5.31
C PHE A 127 9.83 -27.33 -4.81
N TRP A 128 9.50 -27.60 -3.58
CA TRP A 128 8.32 -27.04 -2.90
C TRP A 128 8.71 -25.86 -2.04
N THR A 129 7.85 -24.86 -1.97
CA THR A 129 7.98 -23.72 -1.07
C THR A 129 6.69 -23.46 -0.33
N VAL A 130 6.81 -23.07 0.92
CA VAL A 130 5.71 -22.58 1.76
C VAL A 130 6.19 -21.27 2.40
N ASP A 131 5.34 -20.28 2.40
CA ASP A 131 5.64 -18.99 3.04
C ASP A 131 4.41 -18.37 3.70
N VAL A 132 4.68 -17.62 4.75
CA VAL A 132 3.71 -16.80 5.46
C VAL A 132 4.29 -15.40 5.58
N SER A 133 3.53 -14.41 5.18
CA SER A 133 3.95 -13.01 5.20
C SER A 133 2.83 -12.13 5.73
N ILE A 134 3.18 -11.09 6.48
CA ILE A 134 2.27 -10.01 6.83
C ILE A 134 2.53 -8.88 5.85
N LYS A 135 1.47 -8.34 5.29
CA LYS A 135 1.51 -7.22 4.36
C LYS A 135 0.54 -6.15 4.77
N GLY A 136 0.92 -4.92 4.52
CA GLY A 136 0.07 -3.77 4.69
C GLY A 136 0.28 -2.79 3.54
N LEU A 137 -0.77 -2.09 3.20
CA LEU A 137 -0.70 -0.97 2.27
C LEU A 137 -1.50 0.20 2.80
N ALA A 138 -1.06 1.40 2.44
CA ALA A 138 -1.78 2.63 2.69
C ALA A 138 -1.73 3.51 1.45
N ASN A 139 -2.86 4.15 1.15
CA ASN A 139 -3.00 5.10 0.07
C ASN A 139 -3.66 6.37 0.61
N ILE A 140 -3.04 7.51 0.38
CA ILE A 140 -3.59 8.81 0.73
C ILE A 140 -3.72 9.62 -0.54
N ARG A 141 -4.89 10.20 -0.77
CA ARG A 141 -5.16 11.14 -1.85
C ARG A 141 -5.62 12.46 -1.26
N ALA A 142 -5.01 13.53 -1.74
CA ALA A 142 -5.35 14.87 -1.29
C ALA A 142 -5.27 15.87 -2.46
N PRO A 143 -6.29 16.73 -2.62
CA PRO A 143 -6.29 17.78 -3.62
C PRO A 143 -5.29 18.89 -3.24
N LYS A 144 -4.79 19.60 -4.23
CA LYS A 144 -3.90 20.75 -4.04
C LYS A 144 -4.51 21.82 -3.14
N THR A 145 -5.83 22.00 -3.20
CA THR A 145 -6.58 22.96 -2.37
C THR A 145 -6.44 22.70 -0.88
N LEU A 146 -6.26 21.44 -0.45
CA LEU A 146 -5.95 21.13 0.96
C LEU A 146 -4.61 21.74 1.39
N PHE A 147 -3.59 21.59 0.55
CA PHE A 147 -2.25 22.14 0.83
C PHE A 147 -2.22 23.66 0.73
N GLU A 148 -3.02 24.25 -0.16
CA GLU A 148 -3.22 25.70 -0.20
C GLU A 148 -3.84 26.21 1.09
N PHE A 149 -4.88 25.57 1.57
CA PHE A 149 -5.51 25.89 2.85
C PHE A 149 -4.49 25.78 4.00
N MET A 150 -3.73 24.70 4.08
CA MET A 150 -2.74 24.49 5.13
C MET A 150 -1.61 25.55 5.08
N LYS A 151 -1.17 25.92 3.89
CA LYS A 151 -0.02 26.84 3.72
C LYS A 151 -0.39 28.32 3.80
N LYS A 152 -1.51 28.71 3.19
CA LYS A 152 -1.95 30.10 3.11
C LYS A 152 -2.81 30.52 4.30
N GLY A 153 -3.58 29.59 4.88
CA GLY A 153 -4.48 29.89 5.98
C GLY A 153 -5.41 31.06 5.65
N ASN A 154 -5.61 31.94 6.62
CA ASN A 154 -6.46 33.13 6.48
C ASN A 154 -5.83 34.27 5.65
N GLY A 155 -4.64 34.07 5.06
CA GLY A 155 -3.88 35.19 4.44
C GLY A 155 -4.34 35.63 3.06
N SER A 156 -5.09 34.80 2.31
CA SER A 156 -5.48 35.11 0.92
C SER A 156 -6.94 34.88 0.60
N GLN A 157 -7.61 34.03 1.34
CA GLN A 157 -9.03 33.69 1.16
C GLN A 157 -9.66 33.42 2.52
N SER A 158 -10.91 33.84 2.69
CA SER A 158 -11.71 33.57 3.89
C SER A 158 -12.44 32.23 3.83
N THR A 159 -12.49 31.61 2.66
CA THR A 159 -13.23 30.36 2.42
C THR A 159 -12.45 29.41 1.54
N TYR A 160 -12.46 28.13 1.90
CA TYR A 160 -11.89 27.04 1.10
C TYR A 160 -12.90 25.91 0.96
N ASP A 161 -13.09 25.47 -0.30
CA ASP A 161 -13.82 24.27 -0.64
C ASP A 161 -12.84 23.16 -1.04
N ILE A 162 -12.69 22.17 -0.19
CA ILE A 162 -11.76 21.07 -0.37
C ILE A 162 -12.59 19.82 -0.59
N ARG A 163 -12.28 19.06 -1.64
CA ARG A 163 -13.06 17.88 -2.04
C ARG A 163 -12.16 16.69 -2.30
N ASN A 164 -12.73 15.51 -2.15
CA ASN A 164 -12.10 14.25 -2.53
C ASN A 164 -10.78 13.95 -1.78
N ILE A 165 -10.78 14.14 -0.46
CA ILE A 165 -9.71 13.61 0.38
C ILE A 165 -10.05 12.14 0.67
N ARG A 166 -9.09 11.24 0.46
CA ARG A 166 -9.26 9.82 0.81
C ARG A 166 -8.00 9.29 1.48
N ALA A 167 -8.21 8.54 2.55
CA ALA A 167 -7.17 7.75 3.20
C ALA A 167 -7.64 6.30 3.29
N TYR A 168 -6.90 5.41 2.69
CA TYR A 168 -7.17 3.98 2.69
C TYR A 168 -5.97 3.24 3.28
N ALA A 169 -6.23 2.29 4.15
CA ALA A 169 -5.21 1.39 4.67
C ALA A 169 -5.77 -0.02 4.83
N GLU A 170 -4.97 -1.03 4.56
CA GLU A 170 -5.31 -2.42 4.83
C GLU A 170 -4.10 -3.22 5.29
N ALA A 171 -4.37 -4.25 6.07
CA ALA A 171 -3.40 -5.25 6.48
C ALA A 171 -3.97 -6.65 6.25
N TYR A 172 -3.12 -7.55 5.78
CA TYR A 172 -3.48 -8.93 5.52
C TYR A 172 -2.32 -9.89 5.75
N LEU A 173 -2.67 -11.13 6.05
CA LEU A 173 -1.75 -12.25 6.07
C LEU A 173 -1.79 -12.93 4.70
N GLU A 174 -0.63 -13.15 4.11
CA GLU A 174 -0.46 -13.91 2.87
C GLU A 174 0.17 -15.26 3.20
N THR A 175 -0.49 -16.36 2.85
CA THR A 175 0.09 -17.70 2.90
C THR A 175 0.28 -18.21 1.48
N GLY A 176 1.46 -18.70 1.16
CA GLY A 176 1.83 -19.13 -0.17
C GLY A 176 2.31 -20.57 -0.20
N VAL A 177 1.90 -21.33 -1.23
CA VAL A 177 2.46 -22.63 -1.55
C VAL A 177 2.93 -22.61 -3.00
N GLY A 178 4.20 -22.88 -3.21
CA GLY A 178 4.83 -22.89 -4.53
C GLY A 178 5.43 -24.24 -4.89
N TYR A 179 5.46 -24.51 -6.18
CA TYR A 179 6.12 -25.68 -6.75
C TYR A 179 6.88 -25.29 -8.00
N SER A 180 8.11 -25.80 -8.13
CA SER A 180 8.89 -25.64 -9.35
C SER A 180 9.57 -26.93 -9.76
N ARG A 181 9.76 -27.11 -11.08
CA ARG A 181 10.36 -28.30 -11.65
C ARG A 181 11.16 -27.95 -12.91
N PRO A 182 12.37 -28.52 -13.09
CA PRO A 182 13.08 -28.43 -14.36
C PRO A 182 12.38 -29.30 -15.40
N ILE A 183 12.14 -28.72 -16.55
CA ILE A 183 11.62 -29.42 -17.74
C ILE A 183 12.78 -29.88 -18.62
N THR A 184 13.79 -29.01 -18.74
CA THR A 184 15.07 -29.31 -19.41
C THR A 184 16.21 -28.77 -18.57
N ASP A 185 17.46 -29.02 -18.94
CA ASP A 185 18.64 -28.49 -18.24
C ASP A 185 18.70 -26.95 -18.23
N LYS A 186 18.00 -26.31 -19.15
CA LYS A 186 17.98 -24.84 -19.30
C LYS A 186 16.64 -24.20 -18.93
N LEU A 187 15.57 -24.99 -18.74
CA LEU A 187 14.23 -24.49 -18.49
C LEU A 187 13.65 -25.08 -17.21
N THR A 188 13.36 -24.20 -16.25
CA THR A 188 12.57 -24.53 -15.05
C THR A 188 11.25 -23.79 -15.10
N VAL A 189 10.19 -24.48 -14.77
CA VAL A 189 8.83 -23.94 -14.66
C VAL A 189 8.40 -24.00 -13.21
N GLY A 190 7.72 -22.97 -12.74
CA GLY A 190 7.19 -22.91 -11.37
C GLY A 190 5.93 -22.05 -11.29
N GLY A 191 5.13 -22.37 -10.28
CA GLY A 191 3.91 -21.63 -9.94
C GLY A 191 3.75 -21.54 -8.44
N LYS A 192 3.03 -20.53 -7.98
CA LYS A 192 2.71 -20.32 -6.57
C LYS A 192 1.23 -19.93 -6.44
N VAL A 193 0.53 -20.59 -5.54
CA VAL A 193 -0.81 -20.23 -5.11
C VAL A 193 -0.69 -19.47 -3.81
N LYS A 194 -1.43 -18.36 -3.69
CA LYS A 194 -1.44 -17.50 -2.51
C LYS A 194 -2.87 -17.37 -1.99
N LEU A 195 -3.02 -17.52 -0.69
CA LEU A 195 -4.25 -17.25 0.04
C LEU A 195 -4.05 -15.99 0.87
N LEU A 196 -5.00 -15.07 0.80
CA LEU A 196 -4.99 -13.80 1.50
C LEU A 196 -6.05 -13.82 2.61
N TRP A 197 -5.63 -13.46 3.82
CA TRP A 197 -6.48 -13.40 5.00
C TRP A 197 -6.49 -11.95 5.48
N GLY A 198 -7.62 -11.25 5.31
CA GLY A 198 -7.77 -9.90 5.80
C GLY A 198 -7.62 -9.83 7.33
N VAL A 199 -6.77 -8.93 7.80
CA VAL A 199 -6.59 -8.62 9.21
C VAL A 199 -7.42 -7.41 9.57
N GLY A 200 -7.37 -6.37 8.74
CA GLY A 200 -8.17 -5.18 8.92
C GLY A 200 -8.01 -4.22 7.77
N SER A 201 -9.01 -3.36 7.60
CA SER A 201 -8.97 -2.26 6.64
C SER A 201 -9.69 -1.03 7.18
N MET A 202 -9.25 0.14 6.72
CA MET A 202 -9.86 1.43 6.99
C MET A 202 -9.95 2.20 5.67
N ASP A 203 -11.12 2.73 5.37
CA ASP A 203 -11.37 3.62 4.23
C ASP A 203 -12.07 4.88 4.74
N ALA A 204 -11.36 5.98 4.77
CA ALA A 204 -11.85 7.28 5.17
C ALA A 204 -11.91 8.19 3.95
N THR A 205 -13.09 8.70 3.65
CA THR A 205 -13.32 9.63 2.54
C THR A 205 -13.97 10.90 3.09
N ILE A 206 -13.41 12.05 2.74
CA ILE A 206 -14.04 13.35 2.92
C ILE A 206 -14.44 13.84 1.53
N ASP A 207 -15.73 13.76 1.24
CA ASP A 207 -16.27 14.15 -0.07
C ASP A 207 -16.21 15.66 -0.27
N GLN A 208 -16.51 16.40 0.80
CA GLN A 208 -16.47 17.86 0.82
C GLN A 208 -16.10 18.36 2.22
N MET A 209 -15.20 19.31 2.26
CA MET A 209 -14.85 20.09 3.45
C MET A 209 -14.93 21.58 3.08
N HIS A 210 -15.80 22.31 3.75
CA HIS A 210 -15.95 23.76 3.62
C HIS A 210 -15.37 24.41 4.87
N ALA A 211 -14.34 25.22 4.71
CA ALA A 211 -13.70 25.96 5.78
C ALA A 211 -13.94 27.45 5.60
N GLU A 212 -14.63 28.07 6.57
CA GLU A 212 -14.84 29.49 6.69
C GLU A 212 -13.91 30.02 7.80
N MET A 213 -13.05 30.96 7.45
CA MET A 213 -12.09 31.55 8.39
C MET A 213 -12.45 33.00 8.67
N GLY A 214 -12.98 33.25 9.86
CA GLY A 214 -13.20 34.60 10.37
C GLY A 214 -12.01 35.09 11.16
N GLU A 215 -12.03 36.37 11.53
CA GLU A 215 -10.95 37.00 12.32
C GLU A 215 -10.80 36.41 13.72
N THR A 216 -11.90 35.94 14.32
CA THR A 216 -11.93 35.45 15.70
C THR A 216 -12.33 33.96 15.83
N SER A 217 -12.89 33.39 14.78
CA SER A 217 -13.37 31.99 14.80
C SER A 217 -13.29 31.37 13.43
N TRP A 218 -13.04 30.06 13.40
CA TRP A 218 -13.06 29.23 12.20
C TRP A 218 -14.22 28.26 12.28
N LYS A 219 -14.94 28.12 11.18
CA LYS A 219 -15.98 27.11 11.04
C LYS A 219 -15.61 26.15 9.94
N VAL A 220 -15.48 24.89 10.29
CA VAL A 220 -15.21 23.82 9.34
C VAL A 220 -16.40 22.89 9.33
N THR A 221 -16.98 22.68 8.15
CA THR A 221 -18.05 21.72 7.92
C THR A 221 -17.54 20.68 6.94
N SER A 222 -17.61 19.41 7.29
CA SER A 222 -17.18 18.32 6.42
C SER A 222 -18.27 17.26 6.30
N THR A 223 -18.34 16.66 5.13
CA THR A 223 -19.17 15.48 4.84
C THR A 223 -18.26 14.39 4.32
N GLY A 224 -18.40 13.20 4.88
CA GLY A 224 -17.55 12.08 4.48
C GLY A 224 -18.03 10.77 5.10
N THR A 225 -17.30 9.71 4.83
CA THR A 225 -17.56 8.37 5.33
C THR A 225 -16.30 7.77 5.90
N LEU A 226 -16.44 7.06 7.01
CA LEU A 226 -15.40 6.23 7.58
C LEU A 226 -15.90 4.79 7.63
N GLN A 227 -15.23 3.91 6.92
CA GLN A 227 -15.50 2.48 6.95
C GLN A 227 -14.30 1.76 7.55
N THR A 228 -14.56 0.98 8.57
CA THR A 228 -13.54 0.14 9.20
C THR A 228 -13.99 -1.31 9.17
N ASN A 229 -13.06 -2.19 8.87
CA ASN A 229 -13.27 -3.62 8.91
C ASN A 229 -12.09 -4.26 9.66
N MET A 230 -12.22 -4.31 10.97
CA MET A 230 -11.21 -4.91 11.85
C MET A 230 -11.94 -5.72 12.91
N LYS A 231 -11.57 -6.99 13.06
CA LYS A 231 -12.19 -7.86 14.04
C LYS A 231 -11.89 -7.33 15.45
N GLY A 232 -12.93 -7.15 16.23
CA GLY A 232 -12.83 -6.69 17.62
C GLY A 232 -12.71 -5.18 17.80
N LEU A 233 -12.62 -4.38 16.71
CA LEU A 233 -12.63 -2.92 16.81
C LEU A 233 -14.06 -2.40 16.65
N VAL A 234 -14.58 -1.83 17.70
CA VAL A 234 -15.92 -1.21 17.71
C VAL A 234 -15.75 0.29 17.97
N PRO A 235 -16.21 1.16 17.05
CA PRO A 235 -16.21 2.59 17.30
C PRO A 235 -17.24 2.92 18.39
N GLU A 236 -16.81 3.62 19.42
CA GLU A 236 -17.73 4.20 20.39
C GLU A 236 -18.22 5.55 19.86
N MET A 237 -19.54 5.64 19.68
CA MET A 237 -20.20 6.85 19.23
C MET A 237 -20.92 7.48 20.43
N GLU A 238 -20.68 8.75 20.64
CA GLU A 238 -21.40 9.57 21.60
C GLU A 238 -22.28 10.58 20.87
N VAL A 239 -23.32 11.02 21.54
CA VAL A 239 -24.25 12.05 21.02
C VAL A 239 -23.94 13.35 21.72
N ASP A 240 -23.69 14.41 20.98
CA ASP A 240 -23.48 15.74 21.55
C ASP A 240 -24.80 16.36 22.09
N GLU A 241 -24.68 17.49 22.78
CA GLU A 241 -25.84 18.20 23.32
C GLU A 241 -26.86 18.65 22.24
N GLN A 242 -26.45 18.67 20.98
CA GLN A 242 -27.30 18.99 19.82
C GLN A 242 -27.88 17.73 19.13
N GLY A 243 -27.66 16.55 19.68
CA GLY A 243 -28.17 15.28 19.15
C GLY A 243 -27.42 14.77 17.93
N ARG A 244 -26.15 15.14 17.72
CA ARG A 244 -25.30 14.67 16.62
C ARG A 244 -24.36 13.61 17.12
N ASP A 245 -24.26 12.53 16.37
CA ASP A 245 -23.30 11.47 16.64
C ASP A 245 -21.87 11.93 16.35
N TYR A 246 -20.96 11.70 17.26
CA TYR A 246 -19.53 11.90 17.05
C TYR A 246 -18.71 10.73 17.58
N TYR A 247 -17.55 10.50 16.97
CA TYR A 247 -16.64 9.45 17.41
C TYR A 247 -15.88 9.92 18.65
N ASN A 248 -16.00 9.18 19.75
CA ASN A 248 -15.26 9.47 20.97
C ASN A 248 -13.99 8.63 21.07
N SER A 249 -14.10 7.33 20.89
CA SER A 249 -12.99 6.38 21.02
C SER A 249 -13.22 5.13 20.18
N PHE A 250 -12.18 4.30 20.14
CA PHE A 250 -12.30 2.93 19.65
C PHE A 250 -12.07 1.98 20.81
N ASP A 251 -12.97 1.05 21.01
CA ASP A 251 -12.82 -0.02 22.00
C ASP A 251 -12.52 -1.35 21.30
N PHE A 252 -11.71 -2.18 21.94
CA PHE A 252 -11.44 -3.54 21.49
C PHE A 252 -12.30 -4.50 22.29
N GLN A 253 -13.32 -5.05 21.64
CA GLN A 253 -14.12 -6.13 22.21
C GLN A 253 -13.50 -7.48 21.88
N GLU A 254 -13.32 -8.33 22.89
CA GLU A 254 -12.82 -9.70 22.75
C GLU A 254 -13.79 -10.65 22.00
#